data_afdb0437f7f4a4d6281377babd957bc6
#
_entry.id   afdb0437f7f4a4d6281377babd957bc6
#
_cell.length_a   1.000
_cell.length_b   1.000
_cell.length_c   1.000
_cell.angle_alpha   90.00
_cell.angle_beta   90.00
_cell.angle_gamma   90.00
#
_symmetry.space_group_name_H-M   'P 1'
#
loop_
_entity.id
_entity.type
_entity.pdbx_description
1 polymer ?
#
loop_
_entity_poly.entity_id
_entity_poly.type
_entity_poly.pdbx_seq_one_letter_code
_entity_poly.pdbx_strand_id
1 'polypeptide(L)'
;MATLVFDAYKGRDIAMADVPGASLHAEFPNDKNVILRMTDIFTDIMCEINEEYKDHIVYEVNKHGKRVQCLYVKVLRALYGCLESAFLWYQLYSETLSKLGFEINPYDRCVANKIIDSKQYMILFYVDDN
;
A
#
# COMPACT_ATOMS: atom_id res chain seq x y z
N MET A 1 21.36 -1.10 -3.04
CA MET A 1 22.48 -1.80 -3.72
C MET A 1 23.67 -2.07 -2.82
N ALA A 2 24.16 -1.14 -2.00
CA ALA A 2 25.30 -1.37 -1.12
C ALA A 2 25.12 -2.56 -0.15
N THR A 3 23.93 -2.78 0.35
CA THR A 3 23.58 -3.85 1.29
C THR A 3 23.76 -5.24 0.68
N LEU A 4 23.31 -5.45 -0.55
CA LEU A 4 23.46 -6.74 -1.26
C LEU A 4 24.93 -7.09 -1.51
N VAL A 5 25.76 -6.09 -1.83
CA VAL A 5 27.20 -6.29 -2.03
C VAL A 5 27.86 -6.69 -0.71
N PHE A 6 27.47 -6.07 0.40
CA PHE A 6 27.97 -6.39 1.73
C PHE A 6 27.57 -7.79 2.18
N ASP A 7 26.32 -8.21 1.90
CA ASP A 7 25.83 -9.55 2.22
C ASP A 7 26.56 -10.62 1.41
N ALA A 8 26.77 -10.38 0.12
CA ALA A 8 27.55 -11.26 -0.74
C ALA A 8 29.00 -11.41 -0.23
N TYR A 9 29.64 -10.29 0.18
CA TYR A 9 30.97 -10.31 0.76
C TYR A 9 31.05 -11.11 2.07
N LYS A 10 29.98 -11.06 2.88
CA LYS A 10 29.85 -11.81 4.14
C LYS A 10 29.41 -13.27 3.95
N GLY A 11 29.15 -13.70 2.73
CA GLY A 11 28.66 -15.06 2.43
C GLY A 11 27.30 -15.36 3.06
N ARG A 12 26.42 -14.34 3.14
CA ARG A 12 25.06 -14.49 3.68
C ARG A 12 24.12 -15.03 2.61
N ASP A 13 23.20 -15.89 3.03
CA ASP A 13 22.07 -16.30 2.19
C ASP A 13 21.10 -15.13 1.99
N ILE A 14 20.60 -14.96 0.77
CA ILE A 14 19.66 -13.90 0.40
C ILE A 14 18.38 -14.55 -0.08
N ALA A 15 17.26 -14.11 0.45
CA ALA A 15 15.92 -14.43 -0.04
C ALA A 15 15.19 -13.15 -0.46
N MET A 16 14.42 -13.23 -1.54
CA MET A 16 13.54 -12.15 -1.98
C MET A 16 12.10 -12.61 -1.83
N ALA A 17 11.25 -11.72 -1.35
CA ALA A 17 9.81 -11.92 -1.25
C ALA A 17 9.09 -10.67 -1.69
N ASP A 18 7.93 -10.86 -2.32
CA ASP A 18 6.99 -9.80 -2.64
C ASP A 18 5.75 -9.92 -1.75
N VAL A 19 5.10 -8.80 -1.45
CA VAL A 19 3.84 -8.76 -0.71
C VAL A 19 2.73 -8.31 -1.66
N PRO A 20 1.99 -9.26 -2.24
CA PRO A 20 0.94 -8.92 -3.20
C PRO A 20 -0.10 -7.97 -2.60
N GLY A 21 -0.40 -6.87 -3.31
CA GLY A 21 -1.36 -5.88 -2.83
C GLY A 21 -0.95 -5.20 -1.53
N ALA A 22 0.34 -4.99 -1.32
CA ALA A 22 0.93 -4.45 -0.09
C ALA A 22 0.13 -3.27 0.50
N SER A 23 -0.20 -2.27 -0.30
CA SER A 23 -0.97 -1.10 0.12
C SER A 23 -2.34 -1.47 0.71
N LEU A 24 -3.02 -2.48 0.14
CA LEU A 24 -4.37 -2.89 0.56
C LEU A 24 -4.42 -3.49 1.97
N HIS A 25 -3.28 -3.85 2.56
CA HIS A 25 -3.22 -4.32 3.94
C HIS A 25 -3.27 -3.17 4.94
N ALA A 26 -2.95 -1.94 4.52
CA ALA A 26 -3.01 -0.76 5.37
C ALA A 26 -4.39 -0.08 5.27
N GLU A 27 -4.94 0.33 6.42
CA GLU A 27 -6.22 1.03 6.49
C GLU A 27 -5.99 2.54 6.58
N PHE A 28 -6.88 3.32 5.98
CA PHE A 28 -6.91 4.75 6.22
C PHE A 28 -7.42 5.03 7.64
N PRO A 29 -6.85 6.01 8.35
CA PRO A 29 -7.36 6.46 9.63
C PRO A 29 -8.85 6.85 9.51
N ASN A 30 -9.64 6.53 10.54
CA ASN A 30 -11.11 6.74 10.54
C ASN A 30 -11.53 8.20 10.39
N ASP A 31 -10.67 9.13 10.78
CA ASP A 31 -10.87 10.58 10.67
C ASP A 31 -10.61 11.10 9.24
N LYS A 32 -9.99 10.28 8.37
CA LYS A 32 -9.77 10.63 6.97
C LYS A 32 -10.91 10.13 6.08
N ASN A 33 -11.41 11.04 5.26
CA ASN A 33 -12.39 10.75 4.23
C ASN A 33 -11.74 10.83 2.84
N VAL A 34 -11.14 9.72 2.41
CA VAL A 34 -10.66 9.58 1.04
C VAL A 34 -11.81 9.10 0.18
N ILE A 35 -12.22 9.92 -0.78
CA ILE A 35 -13.32 9.62 -1.69
C ILE A 35 -12.75 9.38 -3.09
N LEU A 36 -13.03 8.23 -3.63
CA LEU A 36 -12.74 7.89 -5.03
C LEU A 36 -13.96 8.22 -5.88
N ARG A 37 -13.77 9.06 -6.91
CA ARG A 37 -14.76 9.38 -7.93
C ARG A 37 -14.54 8.47 -9.13
N MET A 38 -15.51 7.65 -9.43
CA MET A 38 -15.53 6.77 -10.60
C MET A 38 -16.50 7.32 -11.64
N THR A 39 -16.19 7.16 -12.91
CA THR A 39 -17.05 7.65 -14.01
C THR A 39 -17.12 6.63 -15.13
N ASP A 40 -18.20 6.71 -15.89
CA ASP A 40 -18.42 5.93 -17.11
C ASP A 40 -18.21 4.42 -16.87
N ILE A 41 -17.29 3.80 -17.60
CA ILE A 41 -17.02 2.36 -17.56
C ILE A 41 -16.70 1.84 -16.14
N PHE A 42 -16.02 2.62 -15.32
CA PHE A 42 -15.73 2.19 -13.95
C PHE A 42 -16.99 2.14 -13.07
N THR A 43 -17.94 3.05 -13.31
CA THR A 43 -19.25 3.00 -12.64
C THR A 43 -20.01 1.77 -13.07
N ASP A 44 -20.01 1.42 -14.36
CA ASP A 44 -20.67 0.23 -14.88
C ASP A 44 -20.10 -1.05 -14.27
N ILE A 45 -18.76 -1.18 -14.25
CA ILE A 45 -18.06 -2.31 -13.62
C ILE A 45 -18.45 -2.46 -12.14
N MET A 46 -18.47 -1.34 -11.39
CA MET A 46 -18.87 -1.40 -9.98
C MET A 46 -20.30 -1.88 -9.79
N CYS A 47 -21.23 -1.46 -10.66
CA CYS A 47 -22.61 -1.91 -10.63
C CYS A 47 -22.79 -3.38 -11.06
N GLU A 48 -21.89 -3.92 -11.87
CA GLU A 48 -21.84 -5.35 -12.18
C GLU A 48 -21.34 -6.18 -11.00
N ILE A 49 -20.36 -5.65 -10.24
CA ILE A 49 -19.83 -6.32 -9.05
C ILE A 49 -20.86 -6.34 -7.91
N ASN A 50 -21.56 -5.23 -7.69
CA ASN A 50 -22.64 -5.13 -6.70
C ASN A 50 -23.74 -4.19 -7.21
N GLU A 51 -24.96 -4.73 -7.38
CA GLU A 51 -26.10 -3.99 -7.90
C GLU A 51 -26.56 -2.83 -7.00
N GLU A 52 -26.28 -2.87 -5.70
CA GLU A 52 -26.63 -1.79 -4.76
C GLU A 52 -25.99 -0.45 -5.15
N TYR A 53 -24.86 -0.47 -5.87
CA TYR A 53 -24.23 0.76 -6.36
C TYR A 53 -25.08 1.53 -7.37
N LYS A 54 -26.06 0.89 -8.03
CA LYS A 54 -26.97 1.56 -8.98
C LYS A 54 -27.78 2.66 -8.30
N ASP A 55 -28.15 2.46 -7.03
CA ASP A 55 -28.96 3.42 -6.26
C ASP A 55 -28.13 4.65 -5.81
N HIS A 56 -26.82 4.58 -5.94
CA HIS A 56 -25.87 5.64 -5.54
C HIS A 56 -25.26 6.39 -6.72
N ILE A 57 -25.68 6.08 -7.95
CA ILE A 57 -25.22 6.78 -9.15
C ILE A 57 -25.78 8.22 -9.14
N VAL A 58 -24.87 9.17 -9.31
CA VAL A 58 -25.20 10.57 -9.56
C VAL A 58 -24.81 10.96 -10.98
N TYR A 59 -25.51 11.92 -11.55
CA TYR A 59 -25.21 12.41 -12.89
C TYR A 59 -24.63 13.82 -12.83
N GLU A 60 -23.49 14.00 -13.43
CA GLU A 60 -22.78 15.27 -13.51
C GLU A 60 -22.59 15.71 -14.95
N VAL A 61 -22.36 17.00 -15.16
CA VAL A 61 -21.97 17.53 -16.46
C VAL A 61 -20.46 17.74 -16.46
N ASN A 62 -19.76 17.08 -17.37
CA ASN A 62 -18.33 17.22 -17.49
C ASN A 62 -17.94 18.56 -18.13
N LYS A 63 -16.64 18.88 -18.16
CA LYS A 63 -16.10 20.11 -18.75
C LYS A 63 -16.41 20.31 -20.24
N HIS A 64 -16.91 19.29 -20.91
CA HIS A 64 -17.32 19.34 -22.33
C HIS A 64 -18.85 19.43 -22.49
N GLY A 65 -19.59 19.67 -21.41
CA GLY A 65 -21.05 19.77 -21.44
C GLY A 65 -21.78 18.42 -21.57
N LYS A 66 -21.08 17.29 -21.52
CA LYS A 66 -21.68 15.96 -21.60
C LYS A 66 -22.09 15.47 -20.21
N ARG A 67 -23.30 14.93 -20.12
CA ARG A 67 -23.79 14.25 -18.90
C ARG A 67 -23.07 12.92 -18.74
N VAL A 68 -22.44 12.70 -17.59
CA VAL A 68 -21.70 11.48 -17.23
C VAL A 68 -22.24 10.92 -15.93
N GLN A 69 -22.28 9.60 -15.83
CA GLN A 69 -22.60 8.92 -14.58
C GLN A 69 -21.36 8.88 -13.69
N CYS A 70 -21.56 9.14 -12.41
CA CYS A 70 -20.51 9.16 -11.40
C CYS A 70 -20.92 8.35 -10.19
N LEU A 71 -19.96 7.66 -9.61
CA LEU A 71 -20.12 6.97 -8.33
C LEU A 71 -19.01 7.47 -7.39
N TYR A 72 -19.40 7.86 -6.18
CA TYR A 72 -18.49 8.30 -5.13
C TYR A 72 -18.41 7.23 -4.05
N VAL A 73 -17.24 6.65 -3.85
CA VAL A 73 -17.03 5.59 -2.85
C VAL A 73 -15.98 6.02 -1.84
N LYS A 74 -16.23 5.75 -0.58
CA LYS A 74 -15.23 5.94 0.47
C LYS A 74 -14.19 4.83 0.38
N VAL A 75 -12.94 5.21 0.29
CA VAL A 75 -11.81 4.29 0.29
C VAL A 75 -11.44 3.97 1.74
N LEU A 76 -11.53 2.70 2.12
CA LEU A 76 -11.25 2.23 3.47
C LEU A 76 -9.81 1.77 3.64
N ARG A 77 -9.20 1.28 2.56
CA ARG A 77 -7.82 0.77 2.57
C ARG A 77 -6.96 1.53 1.57
N ALA A 78 -5.69 1.62 1.88
CA ALA A 78 -4.74 2.31 1.02
C ALA A 78 -4.70 1.67 -0.37
N LEU A 79 -4.92 2.49 -1.39
CA LEU A 79 -4.84 2.07 -2.79
C LEU A 79 -3.53 2.54 -3.39
N TYR A 80 -2.99 1.73 -4.30
CA TYR A 80 -1.85 2.13 -5.10
C TYR A 80 -2.15 3.45 -5.86
N GLY A 81 -1.21 4.37 -5.83
CA GLY A 81 -1.38 5.71 -6.41
C GLY A 81 -2.01 6.77 -5.50
N CYS A 82 -2.49 6.40 -4.31
CA CYS A 82 -2.85 7.40 -3.30
C CYS A 82 -1.60 7.92 -2.59
N LEU A 83 -1.54 9.23 -2.39
CA LEU A 83 -0.37 9.94 -1.85
C LEU A 83 0.15 9.37 -0.51
N GLU A 84 -0.75 8.91 0.35
CA GLU A 84 -0.40 8.42 1.69
C GLU A 84 -0.24 6.90 1.76
N SER A 85 -0.52 6.18 0.69
CA SER A 85 -0.53 4.71 0.71
C SER A 85 0.82 4.10 1.04
N ALA A 86 1.88 4.65 0.47
CA ALA A 86 3.25 4.24 0.74
C ALA A 86 3.61 4.42 2.24
N PHE A 87 3.23 5.56 2.82
CA PHE A 87 3.47 5.84 4.22
C PHE A 87 2.68 4.93 5.16
N LEU A 88 1.40 4.70 4.89
CA LEU A 88 0.54 3.80 5.69
C LEU A 88 1.06 2.36 5.64
N TRP A 89 1.46 1.90 4.48
CA TRP A 89 2.10 0.60 4.35
C TRP A 89 3.41 0.51 5.13
N TYR A 90 4.28 1.52 4.99
CA TYR A 90 5.53 1.57 5.75
C TYR A 90 5.29 1.50 7.25
N GLN A 91 4.32 2.25 7.78
CA GLN A 91 3.96 2.20 9.20
C GLN A 91 3.52 0.79 9.62
N LEU A 92 2.55 0.21 8.89
CA LEU A 92 2.04 -1.13 9.18
C LEU A 92 3.15 -2.18 9.16
N TYR A 93 4.03 -2.12 8.15
CA TYR A 93 5.09 -3.10 7.98
C TYR A 93 6.17 -2.96 9.07
N SER A 94 6.62 -1.75 9.34
CA SER A 94 7.63 -1.49 10.39
C SER A 94 7.11 -1.84 11.79
N GLU A 95 5.84 -1.57 12.10
CA GLU A 95 5.21 -2.01 13.33
C GLU A 95 5.14 -3.54 13.42
N THR A 96 4.80 -4.21 12.32
CA THR A 96 4.75 -5.67 12.26
C THR A 96 6.12 -6.28 12.51
N LEU A 97 7.16 -5.74 11.88
CA LEU A 97 8.55 -6.17 12.12
C LEU A 97 8.97 -5.95 13.58
N SER A 98 8.61 -4.81 14.15
CA SER A 98 8.90 -4.52 15.56
C SER A 98 8.20 -5.50 16.52
N LYS A 99 6.94 -5.85 16.26
CA LYS A 99 6.21 -6.90 17.01
C LYS A 99 6.86 -8.27 16.88
N LEU A 100 7.48 -8.55 15.76
CA LEU A 100 8.26 -9.78 15.53
C LEU A 100 9.66 -9.72 16.16
N GLY A 101 10.03 -8.63 16.82
CA GLY A 101 11.29 -8.43 17.52
C GLY A 101 12.45 -8.01 16.62
N PHE A 102 12.16 -7.44 15.46
CA PHE A 102 13.17 -6.76 14.66
C PHE A 102 13.33 -5.31 15.13
N GLU A 103 14.55 -4.82 15.10
CA GLU A 103 14.89 -3.43 15.39
C GLU A 103 15.09 -2.66 14.08
N ILE A 104 14.34 -1.57 13.90
CA ILE A 104 14.48 -0.70 12.74
C ILE A 104 15.81 0.05 12.84
N ASN A 105 16.56 0.06 11.75
CA ASN A 105 17.86 0.72 11.71
C ASN A 105 17.69 2.25 11.83
N PRO A 106 18.39 2.92 12.75
CA PRO A 106 18.23 4.36 12.95
C PRO A 106 18.80 5.21 11.78
N TYR A 107 19.68 4.65 10.96
CA TYR A 107 20.29 5.34 9.81
C TYR A 107 19.53 5.08 8.51
N ASP A 108 18.91 3.92 8.38
CA ASP A 108 18.09 3.58 7.23
C ASP A 108 16.81 2.89 7.71
N ARG A 109 15.71 3.61 7.68
CA ARG A 109 14.42 3.15 8.19
C ARG A 109 13.79 2.03 7.35
N CYS A 110 14.33 1.76 6.17
CA CYS A 110 13.92 0.62 5.34
C CYS A 110 14.73 -0.65 5.63
N VAL A 111 15.53 -0.65 6.69
CA VAL A 111 16.30 -1.79 7.16
C VAL A 111 15.86 -2.17 8.56
N ALA A 112 15.60 -3.44 8.79
CA ALA A 112 15.31 -4.01 10.10
C ALA A 112 16.26 -5.17 10.40
N ASN A 113 16.74 -5.26 11.63
CA ASN A 113 17.71 -6.26 12.07
C ASN A 113 17.16 -7.06 13.25
N LYS A 114 17.55 -8.34 13.31
CA LYS A 114 17.27 -9.22 14.44
C LYS A 114 18.38 -10.25 14.59
N ILE A 115 18.74 -10.60 15.82
CA ILE A 115 19.63 -11.73 16.13
C ILE A 115 18.77 -12.94 16.49
N ILE A 116 18.97 -14.04 15.78
CA ILE A 116 18.32 -15.33 16.04
C ILE A 116 19.43 -16.37 16.07
N ASP A 117 19.54 -17.15 17.15
CA ASP A 117 20.55 -18.18 17.34
C ASP A 117 21.99 -17.68 17.04
N SER A 118 22.31 -16.49 17.56
CA SER A 118 23.60 -15.81 17.36
C SER A 118 23.90 -15.43 15.90
N LYS A 119 22.93 -15.52 15.00
CA LYS A 119 23.05 -15.08 13.60
C LYS A 119 22.25 -13.80 13.37
N GLN A 120 22.79 -12.88 12.59
CA GLN A 120 22.11 -11.67 12.21
C GLN A 120 21.20 -11.92 11.01
N TYR A 121 19.92 -11.61 11.19
CA TYR A 121 18.95 -11.52 10.13
C TYR A 121 18.69 -10.04 9.83
N MET A 122 18.66 -9.70 8.56
CA MET A 122 18.41 -8.36 8.08
C MET A 122 17.30 -8.41 7.04
N ILE A 123 16.31 -7.55 7.19
CA ILE A 123 15.25 -7.33 6.23
C ILE A 123 15.46 -5.95 5.62
N LEU A 124 15.56 -5.89 4.31
CA LEU A 124 15.54 -4.67 3.53
C LEU A 124 14.21 -4.62 2.80
N PHE A 125 13.44 -3.57 3.02
CA PHE A 125 12.12 -3.42 2.42
C PHE A 125 11.97 -2.03 1.80
N TYR A 126 11.33 -2.01 0.65
CA TYR A 126 10.98 -0.78 -0.04
C TYR A 126 9.49 -0.77 -0.30
N VAL A 127 8.91 0.41 -0.28
CA VAL A 127 7.60 0.65 -0.85
C VAL A 127 7.86 1.03 -2.30
N ASP A 128 7.33 0.26 -3.25
CA ASP A 128 7.47 0.58 -4.65
C ASP A 128 6.75 1.89 -4.95
N ASP A 129 7.51 2.97 -5.01
CA ASP A 129 7.11 4.25 -5.59
C ASP A 129 7.43 4.20 -7.09
N ASN A 130 6.46 3.75 -7.89
CA ASN A 130 6.48 3.94 -9.35
C ASN A 130 5.36 4.86 -9.78
#